data_f9d467342de14d80a814a7a52df4cc1a
#
_entry.id   f9d467342de14d80a814a7a52df4cc1a
#
_cell.length_a   1.000
_cell.length_b   1.000
_cell.length_c   1.000
_cell.angle_alpha   90.00
_cell.angle_beta   90.00
_cell.angle_gamma   90.00
#
_symmetry.space_group_name_H-M   'P 1'
#
loop_
_entity.id
_entity.type
_entity.pdbx_description
1 polymer ?
#
loop_
_entity_poly.entity_id
_entity_poly.type
_entity_poly.pdbx_seq_one_letter_code
_entity_poly.pdbx_strand_id
1 'polypeptide(L)'
;MRIDIITVLPEMLEGFFNCSIMSRAQKKGIAEIHIHNLRDYAYDRYRKVDDYPFGGFAGMVMKIEPIDRCISALKAEREYDEVIFTSPDGEQFNQPMANSLSLAKNLIILCGHFKGIDYRIREHFITKEISIGDYVLTGGELAAAVIADAVVRIIPGVISDEQSALSDSFQDNLLAAPVYTRPAEYNGWAVPDILLSGHEAKIKEWELQQSLERTQRLRPDLLK
;
A
#
# COMPACT_ATOMS: atom_id res chain seq x y z
N MET A 1 -10.31 10.25 -3.23
CA MET A 1 -8.90 10.00 -3.67
C MET A 1 -8.91 9.26 -4.98
N ARG A 2 -7.99 9.60 -5.90
CA ARG A 2 -7.75 8.80 -7.10
C ARG A 2 -6.34 8.20 -7.08
N ILE A 3 -6.22 6.93 -7.48
CA ILE A 3 -4.94 6.22 -7.62
C ILE A 3 -4.87 5.64 -9.03
N ASP A 4 -3.89 6.08 -9.80
CA ASP A 4 -3.58 5.60 -11.13
C ASP A 4 -2.36 4.66 -11.04
N ILE A 5 -2.53 3.38 -11.35
CA ILE A 5 -1.48 2.36 -11.25
C ILE A 5 -1.02 1.99 -12.65
N ILE A 6 0.26 2.23 -12.94
CA ILE A 6 0.89 1.91 -14.22
C ILE A 6 1.61 0.58 -14.10
N THR A 7 1.26 -0.40 -14.92
CA THR A 7 1.81 -1.75 -14.88
C THR A 7 1.93 -2.37 -16.26
N VAL A 8 2.76 -3.40 -16.41
CA VAL A 8 2.83 -4.26 -17.60
C VAL A 8 1.92 -5.49 -17.49
N LEU A 9 1.35 -5.75 -16.30
CA LEU A 9 0.52 -6.92 -15.96
C LEU A 9 -0.76 -6.48 -15.23
N PRO A 10 -1.69 -5.76 -15.88
CA PRO A 10 -2.92 -5.26 -15.23
C PRO A 10 -3.78 -6.34 -14.61
N GLU A 11 -3.80 -7.53 -15.17
CA GLU A 11 -4.56 -8.69 -14.70
C GLU A 11 -4.19 -9.14 -13.28
N MET A 12 -2.97 -8.84 -12.81
CA MET A 12 -2.56 -9.15 -11.44
C MET A 12 -3.30 -8.32 -10.39
N LEU A 13 -3.81 -7.16 -10.77
CA LEU A 13 -4.43 -6.18 -9.86
C LEU A 13 -5.95 -6.19 -9.91
N GLU A 14 -6.56 -6.57 -11.02
CA GLU A 14 -8.01 -6.50 -11.23
C GLU A 14 -8.81 -7.26 -10.17
N GLY A 15 -8.39 -8.48 -9.84
CA GLY A 15 -9.06 -9.31 -8.83
C GLY A 15 -9.04 -8.66 -7.45
N PHE A 16 -7.90 -8.09 -7.06
CA PHE A 16 -7.72 -7.46 -5.77
C PHE A 16 -8.59 -6.20 -5.60
N PHE A 17 -8.54 -5.27 -6.54
CA PHE A 17 -9.28 -4.01 -6.44
C PHE A 17 -10.79 -4.16 -6.66
N ASN A 18 -11.24 -5.25 -7.26
CA ASN A 18 -12.67 -5.54 -7.44
C ASN A 18 -13.29 -6.33 -6.27
N CYS A 19 -12.55 -6.56 -5.19
CA CYS A 19 -13.02 -7.33 -4.04
C CYS A 19 -13.13 -6.50 -2.76
N SER A 20 -13.98 -6.98 -1.82
CA SER A 20 -14.06 -6.57 -0.42
C SER A 20 -14.12 -5.05 -0.19
N ILE A 21 -13.23 -4.53 0.65
CA ILE A 21 -13.15 -3.12 1.06
C ILE A 21 -12.81 -2.22 -0.12
N MET A 22 -11.87 -2.63 -0.99
CA MET A 22 -11.48 -1.86 -2.17
C MET A 22 -12.66 -1.64 -3.12
N SER A 23 -13.42 -2.69 -3.43
CA SER A 23 -14.63 -2.58 -4.25
C SER A 23 -15.70 -1.69 -3.61
N ARG A 24 -15.87 -1.78 -2.28
CA ARG A 24 -16.84 -0.92 -1.56
C ARG A 24 -16.44 0.53 -1.54
N ALA A 25 -15.16 0.84 -1.33
CA ALA A 25 -14.62 2.21 -1.37
C ALA A 25 -14.87 2.88 -2.73
N GLN A 26 -14.62 2.13 -3.81
CA GLN A 26 -14.87 2.58 -5.19
C GLN A 26 -16.37 2.79 -5.45
N LYS A 27 -17.24 1.84 -5.07
CA LYS A 27 -18.70 1.96 -5.21
C LYS A 27 -19.28 3.14 -4.44
N LYS A 28 -18.68 3.51 -3.31
CA LYS A 28 -19.06 4.69 -2.52
C LYS A 28 -18.49 6.00 -3.09
N GLY A 29 -17.63 5.95 -4.12
CA GLY A 29 -16.96 7.13 -4.68
C GLY A 29 -15.90 7.74 -3.75
N ILE A 30 -15.44 7.01 -2.72
CA ILE A 30 -14.43 7.49 -1.77
C ILE A 30 -13.02 7.35 -2.38
N ALA A 31 -12.79 6.26 -3.10
CA ALA A 31 -11.56 6.01 -3.85
C ALA A 31 -11.91 5.63 -5.30
N GLU A 32 -11.07 6.07 -6.23
CA GLU A 32 -11.11 5.67 -7.64
C GLU A 32 -9.75 5.04 -7.97
N ILE A 33 -9.75 3.80 -8.47
CA ILE A 33 -8.53 3.09 -8.81
C ILE A 33 -8.56 2.75 -10.29
N HIS A 34 -7.59 3.30 -11.02
CA HIS A 34 -7.42 3.10 -12.46
C HIS A 34 -6.13 2.34 -12.73
N ILE A 35 -6.22 1.24 -13.46
CA ILE A 35 -5.08 0.42 -13.83
C ILE A 35 -4.76 0.70 -15.30
N HIS A 36 -3.54 1.17 -15.56
CA HIS A 36 -3.05 1.52 -16.90
C HIS A 36 -2.09 0.45 -17.40
N ASN A 37 -2.42 -0.18 -18.52
CA ASN A 37 -1.50 -1.08 -19.18
C ASN A 37 -0.42 -0.26 -19.92
N LEU A 38 0.82 -0.36 -19.46
CA LEU A 38 1.94 0.36 -20.06
C LEU A 38 2.13 0.05 -21.55
N ARG A 39 1.73 -1.15 -21.99
CA ARG A 39 1.81 -1.54 -23.40
C ARG A 39 0.95 -0.68 -24.33
N ASP A 40 -0.08 -0.03 -23.82
CA ASP A 40 -0.94 0.87 -24.63
C ASP A 40 -0.23 2.18 -24.99
N TYR A 41 0.87 2.49 -24.30
CA TYR A 41 1.74 3.64 -24.55
C TYR A 41 3.01 3.30 -25.35
N ALA A 42 3.15 2.03 -25.78
CA ALA A 42 4.21 1.58 -26.66
C ALA A 42 3.70 1.55 -28.10
N TYR A 43 4.25 2.42 -28.97
CA TYR A 43 3.71 2.67 -30.33
C TYR A 43 4.38 1.82 -31.41
N ASP A 44 5.30 0.93 -31.02
CA ASP A 44 5.84 -0.05 -31.97
C ASP A 44 4.84 -1.19 -32.23
N ARG A 45 5.03 -1.90 -33.35
CA ARG A 45 4.15 -3.00 -33.79
C ARG A 45 3.94 -4.10 -32.74
N TYR A 46 4.93 -4.31 -31.88
CA TYR A 46 4.93 -5.39 -30.87
C TYR A 46 4.58 -4.91 -29.47
N ARG A 47 4.30 -3.61 -29.29
CA ARG A 47 4.01 -2.98 -27.99
C ARG A 47 5.06 -3.31 -26.94
N LYS A 48 6.34 -3.23 -27.33
CA LYS A 48 7.48 -3.52 -26.46
C LYS A 48 7.66 -2.43 -25.41
N VAL A 49 7.71 -2.84 -24.15
CA VAL A 49 7.90 -1.95 -22.99
C VAL A 49 9.26 -2.10 -22.34
N ASP A 50 10.11 -2.99 -22.85
CA ASP A 50 11.43 -3.34 -22.32
C ASP A 50 12.48 -3.41 -23.44
N ASP A 51 13.76 -3.22 -23.07
CA ASP A 51 14.91 -3.34 -23.97
C ASP A 51 16.16 -3.71 -23.17
N TYR A 52 17.24 -4.04 -23.88
CA TYR A 52 18.54 -4.32 -23.29
C TYR A 52 19.14 -3.06 -22.64
N PRO A 53 19.72 -3.19 -21.43
CA PRO A 53 20.39 -2.07 -20.78
C PRO A 53 21.69 -1.69 -21.52
N PHE A 54 22.00 -0.40 -21.53
CA PHE A 54 23.33 0.04 -21.90
C PHE A 54 24.39 -0.55 -20.94
N GLY A 55 25.60 -0.73 -21.41
CA GLY A 55 26.72 -1.27 -20.60
C GLY A 55 26.77 -2.80 -20.54
N GLY A 56 25.88 -3.53 -21.24
CA GLY A 56 25.95 -4.99 -21.37
C GLY A 56 25.53 -5.77 -20.13
N PHE A 57 24.78 -5.14 -19.20
CA PHE A 57 24.24 -5.83 -18.03
C PHE A 57 23.20 -6.88 -18.44
N ALA A 58 23.12 -7.96 -17.66
CA ALA A 58 22.15 -9.03 -17.90
C ALA A 58 20.72 -8.63 -17.57
N GLY A 59 19.75 -9.07 -18.37
CA GLY A 59 18.33 -8.84 -18.20
C GLY A 59 17.82 -7.66 -19.03
N MET A 60 16.53 -7.36 -18.87
CA MET A 60 15.83 -6.29 -19.60
C MET A 60 15.49 -5.15 -18.65
N VAL A 61 15.31 -3.95 -19.17
CA VAL A 61 14.93 -2.74 -18.45
C VAL A 61 13.69 -2.14 -19.10
N MET A 62 12.76 -1.65 -18.30
CA MET A 62 11.58 -0.95 -18.82
C MET A 62 11.99 0.33 -19.53
N LYS A 63 11.48 0.48 -20.75
CA LYS A 63 11.81 1.60 -21.65
C LYS A 63 11.28 2.92 -21.12
N ILE A 64 12.05 3.99 -21.38
CA ILE A 64 11.70 5.35 -20.98
C ILE A 64 10.45 5.85 -21.69
N GLU A 65 10.31 5.63 -23.01
CA GLU A 65 9.26 6.28 -23.82
C GLU A 65 7.83 5.87 -23.43
N PRO A 66 7.50 4.57 -23.20
CA PRO A 66 6.16 4.20 -22.75
C PRO A 66 5.82 4.80 -21.39
N ILE A 67 6.78 4.80 -20.45
CA ILE A 67 6.57 5.32 -19.10
C ILE A 67 6.36 6.84 -19.15
N ASP A 68 7.21 7.58 -19.84
CA ASP A 68 7.09 9.02 -20.02
C ASP A 68 5.71 9.37 -20.62
N ARG A 69 5.31 8.74 -21.71
CA ARG A 69 4.02 8.99 -22.37
C ARG A 69 2.84 8.74 -21.44
N CYS A 70 2.88 7.66 -20.67
CA CYS A 70 1.82 7.32 -19.71
C CYS A 70 1.72 8.38 -18.61
N ILE A 71 2.83 8.68 -17.93
CA ILE A 71 2.85 9.67 -16.86
C ILE A 71 2.48 11.07 -17.39
N SER A 72 3.02 11.47 -18.53
CA SER A 72 2.74 12.76 -19.15
C SER A 72 1.26 12.89 -19.55
N ALA A 73 0.65 11.84 -20.09
CA ALA A 73 -0.78 11.83 -20.41
C ALA A 73 -1.63 12.00 -19.14
N LEU A 74 -1.31 11.28 -18.06
CA LEU A 74 -2.01 11.42 -16.80
C LEU A 74 -1.85 12.82 -16.19
N LYS A 75 -0.64 13.36 -16.19
CA LYS A 75 -0.37 14.74 -15.71
C LYS A 75 -1.01 15.82 -16.55
N ALA A 76 -1.29 15.56 -17.82
CA ALA A 76 -2.04 16.51 -18.67
C ALA A 76 -3.53 16.58 -18.31
N GLU A 77 -4.08 15.53 -17.69
CA GLU A 77 -5.49 15.50 -17.25
C GLU A 77 -5.70 16.15 -15.89
N ARG A 78 -4.73 16.01 -14.96
CA ARG A 78 -4.83 16.49 -13.58
C ARG A 78 -3.48 16.66 -12.91
N GLU A 79 -3.47 17.37 -11.78
CA GLU A 79 -2.33 17.44 -10.88
C GLU A 79 -2.29 16.18 -10.00
N TYR A 80 -1.07 15.66 -9.75
CA TYR A 80 -0.80 14.55 -8.87
C TYR A 80 0.07 15.01 -7.71
N ASP A 81 -0.32 14.61 -6.50
CA ASP A 81 0.41 14.95 -5.28
C ASP A 81 1.74 14.17 -5.21
N GLU A 82 1.72 12.90 -5.65
CA GLU A 82 2.92 12.06 -5.68
C GLU A 82 2.93 11.15 -6.92
N VAL A 83 4.13 10.88 -7.44
CA VAL A 83 4.43 9.85 -8.42
C VAL A 83 5.35 8.84 -7.73
N ILE A 84 4.77 7.73 -7.34
CA ILE A 84 5.42 6.69 -6.55
C ILE A 84 5.98 5.61 -7.46
N PHE A 85 7.23 5.22 -7.25
CA PHE A 85 7.82 4.04 -7.87
C PHE A 85 8.00 2.92 -6.83
N THR A 86 7.46 1.73 -7.11
CA THR A 86 7.66 0.56 -6.25
C THR A 86 8.99 -0.10 -6.57
N SER A 87 9.91 -0.05 -5.62
CA SER A 87 11.28 -0.52 -5.79
C SER A 87 11.82 -1.14 -4.49
N PRO A 88 12.62 -2.21 -4.53
CA PRO A 88 13.21 -2.79 -3.32
C PRO A 88 14.22 -1.87 -2.63
N ASP A 89 14.79 -0.92 -3.37
CA ASP A 89 15.78 0.07 -2.87
C ASP A 89 15.15 1.41 -2.44
N GLY A 90 13.82 1.50 -2.42
CA GLY A 90 13.07 2.68 -1.94
C GLY A 90 13.01 2.79 -0.42
N GLU A 91 12.43 3.90 0.06
CA GLU A 91 12.13 4.11 1.47
C GLU A 91 11.14 3.03 1.97
N GLN A 92 11.41 2.46 3.15
CA GLN A 92 10.58 1.39 3.69
C GLN A 92 9.20 1.89 4.08
N PHE A 93 8.16 1.30 3.48
CA PHE A 93 6.76 1.62 3.74
C PHE A 93 6.36 1.29 5.18
N ASN A 94 5.69 2.22 5.83
CA ASN A 94 5.21 2.10 7.20
C ASN A 94 3.88 2.82 7.40
N GLN A 95 3.25 2.69 8.58
CA GLN A 95 1.96 3.30 8.85
C GLN A 95 1.98 4.83 8.79
N PRO A 96 2.99 5.56 9.33
CA PRO A 96 3.11 7.00 9.16
C PRO A 96 3.11 7.45 7.70
N MET A 97 3.81 6.71 6.82
CA MET A 97 3.80 7.00 5.38
C MET A 97 2.42 6.75 4.76
N ALA A 98 1.73 5.66 5.13
CA ALA A 98 0.36 5.40 4.68
C ALA A 98 -0.59 6.51 5.12
N ASN A 99 -0.48 6.98 6.38
CA ASN A 99 -1.26 8.09 6.91
C ASN A 99 -1.02 9.38 6.11
N SER A 100 0.24 9.70 5.81
CA SER A 100 0.58 10.87 4.98
C SER A 100 -0.01 10.77 3.57
N LEU A 101 0.15 9.62 2.91
CA LEU A 101 -0.37 9.39 1.56
C LEU A 101 -1.91 9.38 1.50
N SER A 102 -2.60 9.03 2.59
CA SER A 102 -4.06 9.02 2.64
C SER A 102 -4.69 10.43 2.53
N LEU A 103 -3.90 11.48 2.79
CA LEU A 103 -4.31 12.88 2.66
C LEU A 103 -4.21 13.39 1.22
N ALA A 104 -3.52 12.67 0.34
CA ALA A 104 -3.37 13.02 -1.06
C ALA A 104 -4.71 12.91 -1.81
N LYS A 105 -4.87 13.73 -2.84
CA LYS A 105 -6.04 13.68 -3.73
C LYS A 105 -5.82 12.72 -4.90
N ASN A 106 -4.64 12.76 -5.49
CA ASN A 106 -4.28 12.00 -6.68
C ASN A 106 -2.87 11.42 -6.55
N LEU A 107 -2.73 10.12 -6.75
CA LEU A 107 -1.47 9.40 -6.73
C LEU A 107 -1.25 8.66 -8.04
N ILE A 108 -0.02 8.64 -8.54
CA ILE A 108 0.43 7.67 -9.55
C ILE A 108 1.31 6.65 -8.83
N ILE A 109 1.10 5.36 -9.11
CA ILE A 109 1.98 4.29 -8.65
C ILE A 109 2.51 3.55 -9.88
N LEU A 110 3.81 3.67 -10.14
CA LEU A 110 4.50 2.95 -11.20
C LEU A 110 5.03 1.63 -10.65
N CYS A 111 4.56 0.52 -11.19
CA CYS A 111 5.05 -0.82 -10.88
C CYS A 111 6.33 -1.12 -11.65
N GLY A 112 7.43 -1.39 -10.94
CA GLY A 112 8.66 -1.88 -11.57
C GLY A 112 8.51 -3.31 -12.07
N HIS A 113 9.26 -3.65 -13.12
CA HIS A 113 9.35 -5.01 -13.64
C HIS A 113 10.75 -5.28 -14.23
N PHE A 114 11.08 -6.54 -14.55
CA PHE A 114 12.40 -6.93 -15.10
C PHE A 114 13.56 -6.58 -14.15
N LYS A 115 14.59 -5.85 -14.66
CA LYS A 115 15.70 -5.33 -13.84
C LYS A 115 15.43 -3.96 -13.26
N GLY A 116 14.27 -3.37 -13.56
CA GLY A 116 13.88 -2.05 -13.16
C GLY A 116 13.43 -1.20 -14.33
N ILE A 117 13.40 0.09 -14.12
CA ILE A 117 13.02 1.10 -15.12
C ILE A 117 14.23 1.91 -15.56
N ASP A 118 14.15 2.56 -16.72
CA ASP A 118 15.16 3.53 -17.13
C ASP A 118 15.36 4.59 -16.04
N TYR A 119 16.61 4.81 -15.63
CA TYR A 119 16.92 5.63 -14.46
C TYR A 119 16.48 7.10 -14.62
N ARG A 120 16.42 7.60 -15.85
CA ARG A 120 15.93 8.95 -16.17
C ARG A 120 14.48 9.17 -15.74
N ILE A 121 13.65 8.11 -15.72
CA ILE A 121 12.29 8.19 -15.16
C ILE A 121 12.34 8.45 -13.66
N ARG A 122 13.27 7.79 -12.93
CA ARG A 122 13.45 8.02 -11.49
C ARG A 122 13.87 9.49 -11.22
N GLU A 123 14.76 10.03 -12.03
CA GLU A 123 15.27 11.40 -11.85
C GLU A 123 14.27 12.51 -12.21
N HIS A 124 13.39 12.27 -13.18
CA HIS A 124 12.57 13.34 -13.73
C HIS A 124 11.08 13.28 -13.38
N PHE A 125 10.57 12.09 -13.03
CA PHE A 125 9.14 11.90 -12.80
C PHE A 125 8.80 11.42 -11.40
N ILE A 126 9.67 10.60 -10.79
CA ILE A 126 9.38 9.98 -9.50
C ILE A 126 9.61 10.98 -8.38
N THR A 127 8.59 11.16 -7.52
CA THR A 127 8.68 12.01 -6.34
C THR A 127 8.99 11.19 -5.08
N LYS A 128 8.63 9.88 -5.10
CA LYS A 128 8.82 8.98 -3.98
C LYS A 128 9.09 7.55 -4.45
N GLU A 129 10.12 6.93 -3.91
CA GLU A 129 10.42 5.51 -4.13
C GLU A 129 10.10 4.73 -2.87
N ILE A 130 9.29 3.67 -2.99
CA ILE A 130 8.78 2.93 -1.84
C ILE A 130 9.11 1.45 -1.96
N SER A 131 9.70 0.90 -0.89
CA SER A 131 9.91 -0.53 -0.67
C SER A 131 8.92 -1.06 0.38
N ILE A 132 8.37 -2.25 0.15
CA ILE A 132 7.53 -2.93 1.15
C ILE A 132 8.32 -3.92 2.02
N GLY A 133 9.65 -3.94 1.90
CA GLY A 133 10.55 -4.78 2.70
C GLY A 133 11.82 -5.16 1.96
N ASP A 134 12.80 -5.68 2.70
CA ASP A 134 14.13 -6.04 2.19
C ASP A 134 14.10 -7.41 1.49
N TYR A 135 13.33 -7.50 0.42
CA TYR A 135 13.24 -8.67 -0.46
C TYR A 135 12.85 -8.24 -1.88
N VAL A 136 13.17 -9.08 -2.85
CA VAL A 136 12.90 -8.81 -4.26
C VAL A 136 11.71 -9.64 -4.73
N LEU A 137 10.75 -8.97 -5.36
CA LEU A 137 9.59 -9.59 -6.03
C LEU A 137 9.83 -9.67 -7.55
N THR A 138 8.97 -10.41 -8.23
CA THR A 138 9.00 -10.52 -9.70
C THR A 138 8.55 -9.23 -10.41
N GLY A 139 7.75 -8.39 -9.72
CA GLY A 139 7.26 -7.10 -10.20
C GLY A 139 6.72 -6.25 -9.05
N GLY A 140 6.39 -5.01 -9.33
CA GLY A 140 5.92 -4.03 -8.36
C GLY A 140 4.43 -4.06 -8.08
N GLU A 141 3.66 -4.92 -8.75
CA GLU A 141 2.20 -4.97 -8.67
C GLU A 141 1.70 -5.29 -7.26
N LEU A 142 2.28 -6.29 -6.61
CA LEU A 142 1.91 -6.65 -5.23
C LEU A 142 2.28 -5.53 -4.25
N ALA A 143 3.41 -4.86 -4.44
CA ALA A 143 3.79 -3.71 -3.64
C ALA A 143 2.79 -2.54 -3.82
N ALA A 144 2.38 -2.27 -5.07
CA ALA A 144 1.37 -1.27 -5.37
C ALA A 144 0.02 -1.60 -4.70
N ALA A 145 -0.39 -2.89 -4.71
CA ALA A 145 -1.60 -3.34 -4.04
C ALA A 145 -1.51 -3.15 -2.52
N VAL A 146 -0.40 -3.49 -1.88
CA VAL A 146 -0.16 -3.30 -0.43
C VAL A 146 -0.21 -1.82 -0.06
N ILE A 147 0.46 -0.95 -0.83
CA ILE A 147 0.45 0.49 -0.60
C ILE A 147 -0.97 1.06 -0.74
N ALA A 148 -1.67 0.71 -1.84
CA ALA A 148 -3.02 1.19 -2.09
C ALA A 148 -4.01 0.71 -1.01
N ASP A 149 -3.92 -0.55 -0.55
CA ASP A 149 -4.76 -1.06 0.53
C ASP A 149 -4.54 -0.30 1.83
N ALA A 150 -3.28 -0.17 2.26
CA ALA A 150 -2.93 0.52 3.49
C ALA A 150 -3.34 2.01 3.49
N VAL A 151 -3.27 2.67 2.33
CA VAL A 151 -3.67 4.08 2.14
C VAL A 151 -5.19 4.21 2.10
N VAL A 152 -5.88 3.43 1.27
CA VAL A 152 -7.32 3.57 1.06
C VAL A 152 -8.12 3.20 2.31
N ARG A 153 -7.69 2.15 3.06
CA ARG A 153 -8.43 1.68 4.23
C ARG A 153 -8.59 2.72 5.35
N ILE A 154 -7.68 3.66 5.45
CA ILE A 154 -7.70 4.71 6.49
C ILE A 154 -8.42 5.98 6.06
N ILE A 155 -8.89 6.08 4.82
CA ILE A 155 -9.73 7.20 4.38
C ILE A 155 -11.08 7.12 5.09
N PRO A 156 -11.58 8.24 5.69
CA PRO A 156 -12.86 8.26 6.37
C PRO A 156 -14.00 7.68 5.52
N GLY A 157 -14.83 6.84 6.12
CA GLY A 157 -15.97 6.19 5.48
C GLY A 157 -15.65 4.93 4.65
N VAL A 158 -14.38 4.54 4.46
CA VAL A 158 -14.00 3.28 3.81
C VAL A 158 -14.30 2.09 4.72
N ILE A 159 -13.80 2.13 5.95
CA ILE A 159 -14.14 1.15 7.00
C ILE A 159 -15.39 1.65 7.74
N SER A 160 -16.30 0.73 8.06
CA SER A 160 -17.59 1.07 8.68
C SER A 160 -17.47 1.62 10.10
N ASP A 161 -16.41 1.24 10.82
CA ASP A 161 -16.12 1.70 12.17
C ASP A 161 -14.75 2.42 12.16
N GLU A 162 -14.79 3.75 12.22
CA GLU A 162 -13.58 4.59 12.21
C GLU A 162 -12.72 4.34 13.46
N GLN A 163 -13.32 3.98 14.60
CA GLN A 163 -12.57 3.65 15.81
C GLN A 163 -11.73 2.37 15.63
N SER A 164 -12.22 1.44 14.80
CA SER A 164 -11.46 0.23 14.46
C SER A 164 -10.14 0.54 13.78
N ALA A 165 -10.11 1.52 12.86
CA ALA A 165 -8.88 1.92 12.19
C ALA A 165 -7.89 2.63 13.14
N LEU A 166 -8.42 3.38 14.13
CA LEU A 166 -7.60 4.10 15.11
C LEU A 166 -7.02 3.17 16.20
N SER A 167 -7.66 2.02 16.46
CA SER A 167 -7.20 1.02 17.42
C SER A 167 -6.27 -0.04 16.85
N ASP A 168 -5.99 0.02 15.54
CA ASP A 168 -5.06 -0.90 14.89
C ASP A 168 -3.60 -0.64 15.32
N SER A 169 -2.77 -1.67 15.17
CA SER A 169 -1.32 -1.57 15.43
C SER A 169 -0.68 -0.43 14.62
N PHE A 170 0.32 0.22 15.21
CA PHE A 170 1.16 1.28 14.63
C PHE A 170 0.54 2.68 14.55
N GLN A 171 -0.70 2.89 14.99
CA GLN A 171 -1.28 4.24 15.01
C GLN A 171 -0.60 5.13 16.06
N ASP A 172 -0.36 4.61 17.26
CA ASP A 172 0.31 5.32 18.36
C ASP A 172 1.68 4.69 18.69
N ASN A 173 2.38 4.16 17.69
CA ASN A 173 3.62 3.39 17.86
C ASN A 173 3.47 2.16 18.79
N LEU A 174 2.26 1.66 18.95
CA LEU A 174 1.99 0.47 19.74
C LEU A 174 1.41 -0.65 18.85
N LEU A 175 1.60 -1.88 19.30
CA LEU A 175 0.84 -3.02 18.78
C LEU A 175 -0.53 -3.06 19.46
N ALA A 176 -1.57 -3.37 18.70
CA ALA A 176 -2.93 -3.53 19.22
C ALA A 176 -2.99 -4.58 20.34
N ALA A 177 -3.89 -4.38 21.32
CA ALA A 177 -4.17 -5.36 22.34
C ALA A 177 -4.70 -6.67 21.75
N PRO A 178 -4.59 -7.82 22.47
CA PRO A 178 -5.20 -9.06 22.01
C PRO A 178 -6.72 -8.94 21.99
N VAL A 179 -7.32 -9.47 20.93
CA VAL A 179 -8.77 -9.49 20.76
C VAL A 179 -9.31 -10.92 20.91
N TYR A 180 -10.50 -11.04 21.48
CA TYR A 180 -11.16 -12.30 21.72
C TYR A 180 -12.57 -12.29 21.13
N THR A 181 -13.06 -13.45 20.70
CA THR A 181 -14.42 -13.64 20.19
C THR A 181 -15.15 -14.74 20.97
N ARG A 182 -16.42 -14.91 20.74
CA ARG A 182 -17.24 -15.99 21.32
C ARG A 182 -16.81 -17.36 20.81
N PRO A 183 -16.90 -18.42 21.63
CA PRO A 183 -17.41 -18.46 23.01
C PRO A 183 -16.41 -17.92 24.04
N ALA A 184 -16.89 -17.58 25.25
CA ALA A 184 -16.03 -17.07 26.33
C ALA A 184 -15.01 -18.09 26.85
N GLU A 185 -15.29 -19.40 26.67
CA GLU A 185 -14.36 -20.49 26.95
C GLU A 185 -14.40 -21.51 25.82
N TYR A 186 -13.21 -21.97 25.39
CA TYR A 186 -13.06 -22.99 24.36
C TYR A 186 -11.87 -23.89 24.69
N ASN A 187 -12.12 -25.19 24.88
CA ASN A 187 -11.11 -26.20 25.26
C ASN A 187 -10.30 -25.84 26.50
N GLY A 188 -10.92 -25.22 27.51
CA GLY A 188 -10.24 -24.76 28.72
C GLY A 188 -9.47 -23.42 28.55
N TRP A 189 -9.55 -22.79 27.42
CA TRP A 189 -8.98 -21.46 27.17
C TRP A 189 -10.05 -20.39 27.35
N ALA A 190 -9.93 -19.60 28.39
CA ALA A 190 -10.90 -18.59 28.75
C ALA A 190 -10.52 -17.19 28.25
N VAL A 191 -11.53 -16.40 27.91
CA VAL A 191 -11.38 -14.95 27.70
C VAL A 191 -11.08 -14.31 29.06
N PRO A 192 -10.16 -13.32 29.14
CA PRO A 192 -9.92 -12.58 30.39
C PRO A 192 -11.19 -12.00 30.99
N ASP A 193 -11.41 -12.22 32.30
CA ASP A 193 -12.62 -11.80 33.01
C ASP A 193 -12.92 -10.29 32.88
N ILE A 194 -11.87 -9.48 32.80
CA ILE A 194 -12.00 -8.02 32.64
C ILE A 194 -12.78 -7.66 31.38
N LEU A 195 -12.61 -8.41 30.28
CA LEU A 195 -13.33 -8.17 29.01
C LEU A 195 -14.82 -8.58 29.11
N LEU A 196 -15.17 -9.42 30.07
CA LEU A 196 -16.54 -9.85 30.33
C LEU A 196 -17.26 -8.96 31.36
N SER A 197 -16.53 -8.05 32.04
CA SER A 197 -17.02 -7.26 33.16
C SER A 197 -17.98 -6.14 32.77
N GLY A 198 -17.97 -5.65 31.52
CA GLY A 198 -18.71 -4.49 31.07
C GLY A 198 -18.21 -3.13 31.61
N HIS A 199 -17.06 -3.10 32.33
CA HIS A 199 -16.46 -1.86 32.86
C HIS A 199 -15.53 -1.21 31.84
N GLU A 200 -16.07 -0.38 30.96
CA GLU A 200 -15.34 0.25 29.85
C GLU A 200 -14.00 0.89 30.25
N ALA A 201 -13.96 1.64 31.36
CA ALA A 201 -12.72 2.28 31.80
C ALA A 201 -11.61 1.27 32.15
N LYS A 202 -11.96 0.18 32.83
CA LYS A 202 -11.01 -0.87 33.18
C LYS A 202 -10.61 -1.73 31.97
N ILE A 203 -11.51 -1.90 31.02
CA ILE A 203 -11.21 -2.57 29.74
C ILE A 203 -10.19 -1.75 28.96
N LYS A 204 -10.37 -0.43 28.83
CA LYS A 204 -9.40 0.46 28.17
C LYS A 204 -8.02 0.47 28.83
N GLU A 205 -7.99 0.46 30.17
CA GLU A 205 -6.74 0.37 30.93
C GLU A 205 -6.02 -0.95 30.65
N TRP A 206 -6.76 -2.06 30.66
CA TRP A 206 -6.24 -3.38 30.33
C TRP A 206 -5.73 -3.45 28.89
N GLU A 207 -6.47 -2.91 27.93
CA GLU A 207 -6.07 -2.83 26.51
C GLU A 207 -4.75 -2.08 26.35
N LEU A 208 -4.61 -0.91 26.98
CA LEU A 208 -3.38 -0.13 26.95
C LEU A 208 -2.19 -0.90 27.56
N GLN A 209 -2.41 -1.53 28.71
CA GLN A 209 -1.37 -2.35 29.36
C GLN A 209 -0.94 -3.50 28.44
N GLN A 210 -1.88 -4.22 27.85
CA GLN A 210 -1.58 -5.33 26.95
C GLN A 210 -0.86 -4.85 25.67
N SER A 211 -1.23 -3.72 25.14
CA SER A 211 -0.56 -3.09 24.00
C SER A 211 0.91 -2.76 24.32
N LEU A 212 1.17 -2.15 25.48
CA LEU A 212 2.52 -1.85 25.95
C LEU A 212 3.37 -3.11 26.16
N GLU A 213 2.85 -4.12 26.87
CA GLU A 213 3.54 -5.38 27.12
C GLU A 213 3.86 -6.13 25.81
N ARG A 214 2.91 -6.18 24.88
CA ARG A 214 3.12 -6.78 23.56
C ARG A 214 4.15 -6.04 22.74
N THR A 215 4.08 -4.71 22.75
CA THR A 215 5.03 -3.87 22.01
C THR A 215 6.43 -4.04 22.58
N GLN A 216 6.60 -3.99 23.89
CA GLN A 216 7.90 -4.20 24.54
C GLN A 216 8.51 -5.58 24.20
N ARG A 217 7.68 -6.61 24.13
CA ARG A 217 8.14 -7.97 23.83
C ARG A 217 8.44 -8.22 22.36
N LEU A 218 7.59 -7.74 21.45
CA LEU A 218 7.61 -8.11 20.03
C LEU A 218 8.25 -7.04 19.14
N ARG A 219 8.09 -5.77 19.49
CA ARG A 219 8.54 -4.63 18.70
C ARG A 219 9.06 -3.51 19.60
N PRO A 220 10.12 -3.79 20.42
CA PRO A 220 10.70 -2.78 21.32
C PRO A 220 11.28 -1.57 20.59
N ASP A 221 11.52 -1.70 19.30
CA ASP A 221 11.95 -0.61 18.42
C ASP A 221 10.93 0.52 18.30
N LEU A 222 9.64 0.25 18.47
CA LEU A 222 8.55 1.24 18.40
C LEU A 222 8.47 2.13 19.65
N LEU A 223 9.12 1.74 20.75
CA LEU A 223 9.13 2.49 22.02
C LEU A 223 10.36 3.43 22.21
N LYS A 224 11.17 3.58 21.16
CA LYS A 224 12.40 4.37 21.19
C LYS A 224 12.20 5.85 20.80
#